data_cfe110990bbed1b6ef93b6654d1db995
#
_entry.id   cfe110990bbed1b6ef93b6654d1db995
#
_cell.length_a   1.000
_cell.length_b   1.000
_cell.length_c   1.000
_cell.angle_alpha   90.00
_cell.angle_beta   90.00
_cell.angle_gamma   90.00
#
_symmetry.space_group_name_H-M   'P 1'
#
loop_
_entity.id
_entity.type
_entity.pdbx_description
1 polymer ?
#
loop_
_entity_poly.entity_id
_entity_poly.type
_entity_poly.pdbx_seq_one_letter_code
_entity_poly.pdbx_strand_id
1 'polypeptide(L)'
;MRMPIAALLLSIGLALAGCSEPIPPEKIAYAGEWRGGNVHLEITPEGSVQYERRDGAANISVSAPIQRFEGDNFVVGVGPFNTTFVVSKPPHLVNGQYRMVVDGVELTRTRAFEGTRA
;
A
#
# COMPACT_ATOMS: atom_id res chain seq x y z
N MET A 1 9.24 -27.19 33.53
CA MET A 1 10.16 -26.10 33.44
C MET A 1 10.55 -25.71 32.05
N ARG A 2 10.71 -26.60 31.18
CA ARG A 2 11.15 -26.30 29.82
C ARG A 2 10.10 -25.77 28.91
N MET A 3 8.87 -26.03 29.21
CA MET A 3 7.76 -25.58 28.39
C MET A 3 7.66 -24.09 28.16
N PRO A 4 7.91 -23.26 29.19
CA PRO A 4 7.77 -21.81 29.00
C PRO A 4 8.68 -21.24 27.94
N ILE A 5 9.83 -21.86 27.74
CA ILE A 5 10.77 -21.35 26.74
C ILE A 5 10.23 -21.56 25.33
N ALA A 6 9.64 -22.73 25.09
CA ALA A 6 9.07 -23.00 23.78
C ALA A 6 7.92 -22.05 23.45
N ALA A 7 7.11 -21.76 24.46
CA ALA A 7 6.00 -20.84 24.23
C ALA A 7 6.49 -19.45 23.89
N LEU A 8 7.59 -19.04 24.49
CA LEU A 8 8.17 -17.73 24.23
C LEU A 8 8.61 -17.61 22.78
N LEU A 9 9.26 -18.63 22.25
CA LEU A 9 9.71 -18.62 20.87
C LEU A 9 8.54 -18.51 19.90
N LEU A 10 7.46 -19.18 20.23
CA LEU A 10 6.28 -19.14 19.40
C LEU A 10 5.69 -17.74 19.32
N SER A 11 5.71 -17.02 20.43
CA SER A 11 5.22 -15.66 20.47
C SER A 11 5.99 -14.74 19.56
N ILE A 12 7.29 -14.91 19.51
CA ILE A 12 8.14 -14.09 18.65
C ILE A 12 7.78 -14.33 17.17
N GLY A 13 7.54 -15.57 16.81
CA GLY A 13 7.18 -15.90 15.46
C GLY A 13 5.87 -15.24 15.03
N LEU A 14 4.90 -15.20 15.93
CA LEU A 14 3.63 -14.57 15.64
C LEU A 14 3.76 -13.07 15.46
N ALA A 15 4.62 -12.43 16.25
CA ALA A 15 4.84 -11.00 16.14
C ALA A 15 5.40 -10.63 14.78
N LEU A 16 6.26 -11.47 14.22
CA LEU A 16 6.83 -11.21 12.90
C LEU A 16 5.79 -11.39 11.80
N ALA A 17 4.85 -12.28 11.98
CA ALA A 17 3.83 -12.52 10.98
C ALA A 17 2.84 -11.37 10.87
N GLY A 18 2.75 -10.50 11.87
CA GLY A 18 1.78 -9.41 11.89
C GLY A 18 2.31 -8.09 11.37
N CYS A 19 3.20 -8.09 10.36
CA CYS A 19 3.80 -6.86 9.88
C CYS A 19 2.84 -5.98 9.07
N SER A 20 1.89 -6.59 8.37
CA SER A 20 0.93 -5.88 7.53
C SER A 20 -0.35 -5.67 8.29
N GLU A 21 -0.92 -4.49 8.17
CA GLU A 21 -2.21 -4.18 8.78
C GLU A 21 -3.21 -3.79 7.71
N PRO A 22 -4.46 -4.22 7.83
CA PRO A 22 -5.47 -3.83 6.85
C PRO A 22 -5.62 -2.33 6.75
N ILE A 23 -6.01 -1.88 5.57
CA ILE A 23 -6.29 -0.47 5.33
C ILE A 23 -7.51 -0.08 6.15
N PRO A 24 -7.47 1.09 6.82
CA PRO A 24 -8.66 1.56 7.55
C PRO A 24 -9.86 1.72 6.61
N PRO A 25 -11.08 1.52 7.11
CA PRO A 25 -12.27 1.62 6.25
C PRO A 25 -12.37 2.93 5.49
N GLU A 26 -11.97 4.04 6.09
CA GLU A 26 -12.08 5.34 5.43
C GLU A 26 -11.05 5.50 4.31
N LYS A 27 -10.09 4.58 4.19
CA LYS A 27 -9.07 4.62 3.14
C LYS A 27 -9.22 3.46 2.16
N ILE A 28 -10.31 2.73 2.24
CA ILE A 28 -10.46 1.51 1.42
C ILE A 28 -10.47 1.82 -0.07
N ALA A 29 -10.83 3.02 -0.47
CA ALA A 29 -10.82 3.39 -1.88
C ALA A 29 -9.42 3.40 -2.48
N TYR A 30 -8.38 3.44 -1.64
CA TYR A 30 -7.00 3.35 -2.13
C TYR A 30 -6.66 1.95 -2.64
N ALA A 31 -7.36 0.92 -2.18
CA ALA A 31 -7.07 -0.44 -2.60
C ALA A 31 -7.44 -0.65 -4.06
N GLY A 32 -6.58 -1.32 -4.79
CA GLY A 32 -6.82 -1.59 -6.19
C GLY A 32 -5.52 -1.62 -6.97
N GLU A 33 -5.66 -1.81 -8.26
CA GLU A 33 -4.56 -1.72 -9.20
C GLU A 33 -4.70 -0.40 -9.95
N TRP A 34 -3.64 0.39 -9.94
CA TRP A 34 -3.64 1.74 -10.47
C TRP A 34 -2.57 1.88 -11.54
N ARG A 35 -2.90 2.56 -12.63
CA ARG A 35 -1.94 2.78 -13.71
C ARG A 35 -2.06 4.20 -14.23
N GLY A 36 -0.94 4.74 -14.64
CA GLY A 36 -0.91 6.05 -15.28
C GLY A 36 0.51 6.41 -15.64
N GLY A 37 0.71 7.01 -16.81
CA GLY A 37 2.05 7.38 -17.26
C GLY A 37 2.97 6.17 -17.24
N ASN A 38 4.08 6.32 -16.54
CA ASN A 38 5.07 5.26 -16.40
C ASN A 38 4.96 4.52 -15.06
N VAL A 39 3.81 4.62 -14.40
CA VAL A 39 3.63 4.10 -13.05
C VAL A 39 2.61 2.97 -13.02
N HIS A 40 2.93 1.93 -12.28
CA HIS A 40 2.02 0.85 -11.93
C HIS A 40 2.05 0.70 -10.42
N LEU A 41 0.89 0.80 -9.79
CA LEU A 41 0.77 0.75 -8.33
C LEU A 41 -0.32 -0.23 -7.95
N GLU A 42 -0.02 -1.11 -7.02
CA GLU A 42 -1.01 -2.04 -6.49
C GLU A 42 -1.06 -1.89 -4.99
N ILE A 43 -2.26 -1.65 -4.46
CA ILE A 43 -2.48 -1.56 -3.01
C ILE A 43 -3.53 -2.59 -2.65
N THR A 44 -3.18 -3.52 -1.78
CA THR A 44 -4.12 -4.55 -1.37
C THR A 44 -4.91 -4.11 -0.14
N PRO A 45 -6.11 -4.66 0.08
CA PRO A 45 -6.86 -4.34 1.29
C PRO A 45 -6.11 -4.69 2.58
N GLU A 46 -5.19 -5.63 2.52
CA GLU A 46 -4.37 -6.03 3.67
C GLU A 46 -3.26 -5.05 3.98
N GLY A 47 -3.07 -4.03 3.13
CA GLY A 47 -2.08 -3.01 3.41
C GLY A 47 -0.72 -3.24 2.78
N SER A 48 -0.65 -4.06 1.74
CA SER A 48 0.59 -4.27 0.98
C SER A 48 0.61 -3.37 -0.24
N VAL A 49 1.80 -2.88 -0.58
CA VAL A 49 1.98 -2.00 -1.74
C VAL A 49 3.05 -2.58 -2.64
N GLN A 50 2.75 -2.57 -3.95
CA GLN A 50 3.74 -2.82 -4.99
C GLN A 50 3.70 -1.66 -5.95
N TYR A 51 4.84 -1.01 -6.13
CA TYR A 51 4.96 0.20 -6.91
C TYR A 51 6.10 0.04 -7.89
N GLU A 52 5.84 0.38 -9.15
CA GLU A 52 6.86 0.36 -10.19
C GLU A 52 6.76 1.63 -11.00
N ARG A 53 7.92 2.21 -11.26
CA ARG A 53 8.01 3.41 -12.08
C ARG A 53 9.21 3.29 -13.00
N ARG A 54 9.01 3.58 -14.27
CA ARG A 54 10.09 3.60 -15.25
C ARG A 54 10.45 5.02 -15.58
N ASP A 55 11.73 5.35 -15.38
CA ASP A 55 12.28 6.65 -15.69
C ASP A 55 13.43 6.44 -16.66
N GLY A 56 13.14 6.52 -17.96
CA GLY A 56 14.16 6.25 -18.97
C GLY A 56 14.67 4.82 -18.81
N ALA A 57 15.97 4.68 -18.60
CA ALA A 57 16.59 3.37 -18.39
C ALA A 57 16.49 2.89 -16.96
N ALA A 58 16.06 3.74 -16.03
CA ALA A 58 15.98 3.39 -14.62
C ALA A 58 14.63 2.78 -14.29
N ASN A 59 14.65 1.85 -13.37
CA ASN A 59 13.46 1.18 -12.87
C ASN A 59 13.43 1.35 -11.37
N ILE A 60 12.36 1.97 -10.87
CA ILE A 60 12.17 2.14 -9.44
C ILE A 60 11.07 1.18 -9.00
N SER A 61 11.37 0.40 -7.96
CA SER A 61 10.45 -0.63 -7.49
C SER A 61 10.39 -0.58 -5.98
N VAL A 62 9.18 -0.58 -5.42
CA VAL A 62 8.96 -0.60 -3.98
C VAL A 62 7.95 -1.69 -3.68
N SER A 63 8.28 -2.57 -2.76
CA SER A 63 7.38 -3.64 -2.35
C SER A 63 7.44 -3.75 -0.84
N ALA A 64 6.42 -3.26 -0.14
CA ALA A 64 6.43 -3.20 1.31
C ALA A 64 5.03 -2.88 1.83
N PRO A 65 4.80 -3.07 3.14
CA PRO A 65 3.51 -2.74 3.73
C PRO A 65 3.37 -1.24 3.95
N ILE A 66 2.12 -0.79 4.03
CA ILE A 66 1.81 0.56 4.48
C ILE A 66 2.04 0.61 5.98
N GLN A 67 2.87 1.54 6.43
CA GLN A 67 3.09 1.75 7.85
C GLN A 67 2.00 2.61 8.46
N ARG A 68 1.55 3.62 7.73
CA ARG A 68 0.52 4.53 8.21
C ARG A 68 0.07 5.46 7.10
N PHE A 69 -1.07 6.08 7.29
CA PHE A 69 -1.49 7.19 6.46
C PHE A 69 -1.19 8.49 7.20
N GLU A 70 -0.81 9.51 6.45
CA GLU A 70 -0.59 10.85 6.97
C GLU A 70 -1.44 11.80 6.13
N GLY A 71 -2.65 12.11 6.61
CA GLY A 71 -3.61 12.79 5.79
C GLY A 71 -3.97 11.91 4.61
N ASP A 72 -3.79 12.44 3.40
CA ASP A 72 -4.03 11.65 2.19
C ASP A 72 -2.81 10.86 1.74
N ASN A 73 -1.64 11.14 2.30
CA ASN A 73 -0.41 10.46 1.93
C ASN A 73 -0.30 9.10 2.63
N PHE A 74 0.49 8.21 2.07
CA PHE A 74 0.73 6.93 2.74
C PHE A 74 2.23 6.63 2.77
N VAL A 75 2.66 6.08 3.90
CA VAL A 75 4.05 5.77 4.17
C VAL A 75 4.23 4.26 4.08
N VAL A 76 5.16 3.84 3.24
CA VAL A 76 5.37 2.45 2.90
C VAL A 76 6.77 2.05 3.31
N GLY A 77 6.92 0.92 3.96
CA GLY A 77 8.26 0.47 4.32
C GLY A 77 8.26 -0.45 5.53
N VAL A 78 9.46 -0.69 6.04
CA VAL A 78 9.70 -1.55 7.19
C VAL A 78 10.64 -0.82 8.15
N GLY A 79 10.19 -0.58 9.37
CA GLY A 79 11.00 0.10 10.37
C GLY A 79 11.43 1.48 9.90
N PRO A 80 12.72 1.81 10.02
CA PRO A 80 13.19 3.14 9.60
C PRO A 80 13.35 3.28 8.10
N PHE A 81 13.22 2.20 7.33
CA PHE A 81 13.37 2.24 5.88
C PHE A 81 11.99 2.42 5.28
N ASN A 82 11.64 3.66 4.96
CA ASN A 82 10.31 3.94 4.43
C ASN A 82 10.36 5.05 3.39
N THR A 83 9.27 5.12 2.64
CA THR A 83 9.05 6.10 1.59
C THR A 83 7.65 6.65 1.76
N THR A 84 7.51 7.95 1.65
CA THR A 84 6.20 8.60 1.68
C THR A 84 5.73 8.84 0.25
N PHE A 85 4.55 8.31 -0.07
CA PHE A 85 3.89 8.61 -1.33
C PHE A 85 2.96 9.80 -1.11
N VAL A 86 3.20 10.87 -1.84
CA VAL A 86 2.44 12.11 -1.68
C VAL A 86 1.22 12.05 -2.58
N VAL A 87 0.03 12.09 -1.97
CA VAL A 87 -1.22 12.01 -2.69
C VAL A 87 -1.85 13.40 -2.68
N SER A 88 -1.72 14.11 -3.79
CA SER A 88 -2.25 15.47 -3.87
C SER A 88 -3.74 15.46 -4.20
N LYS A 89 -4.25 14.39 -4.78
CA LYS A 89 -5.68 14.18 -4.98
C LYS A 89 -6.02 12.75 -4.58
N PRO A 90 -6.78 12.56 -3.51
CA PRO A 90 -7.14 11.21 -3.08
C PRO A 90 -8.11 10.56 -4.06
N PRO A 91 -8.38 9.27 -3.93
CA PRO A 91 -9.26 8.59 -4.86
C PRO A 91 -10.60 9.28 -4.99
N HIS A 92 -11.01 9.54 -6.22
CA HIS A 92 -12.27 10.22 -6.53
C HIS A 92 -12.78 9.73 -7.88
N LEU A 93 -14.07 9.84 -8.08
CA LEU A 93 -14.69 9.36 -9.32
C LEU A 93 -14.64 10.42 -10.41
N VAL A 94 -14.20 10.00 -11.61
CA VAL A 94 -14.22 10.82 -12.80
C VAL A 94 -14.81 9.97 -13.90
N ASN A 95 -16.02 10.30 -14.35
CA ASN A 95 -16.70 9.55 -15.41
C ASN A 95 -16.77 8.06 -15.11
N GLY A 96 -17.09 7.72 -13.87
CA GLY A 96 -17.25 6.32 -13.48
C GLY A 96 -15.97 5.58 -13.15
N GLN A 97 -14.81 6.23 -13.25
CA GLN A 97 -13.53 5.61 -12.91
C GLN A 97 -12.91 6.32 -11.73
N TYR A 98 -12.28 5.55 -10.85
CA TYR A 98 -11.53 6.14 -9.75
C TYR A 98 -10.18 6.62 -10.26
N ARG A 99 -9.80 7.81 -9.85
CA ARG A 99 -8.50 8.41 -10.14
C ARG A 99 -7.90 8.99 -8.87
N MET A 100 -6.59 9.03 -8.83
CA MET A 100 -5.87 9.76 -7.77
C MET A 100 -4.54 10.24 -8.35
N VAL A 101 -3.93 11.20 -7.67
CA VAL A 101 -2.63 11.72 -8.09
C VAL A 101 -1.62 11.35 -7.02
N VAL A 102 -0.60 10.59 -7.42
CA VAL A 102 0.45 10.10 -6.53
C VAL A 102 1.78 10.60 -7.06
N ASP A 103 2.51 11.33 -6.22
CA ASP A 103 3.82 11.90 -6.59
C ASP A 103 3.75 12.62 -7.93
N GLY A 104 2.67 13.36 -8.14
CA GLY A 104 2.50 14.18 -9.33
C GLY A 104 2.00 13.44 -10.57
N VAL A 105 1.71 12.15 -10.47
CA VAL A 105 1.23 11.36 -11.61
C VAL A 105 -0.21 10.97 -11.41
N GLU A 106 -1.05 11.27 -12.38
CA GLU A 106 -2.46 10.87 -12.31
C GLU A 106 -2.57 9.40 -12.64
N LEU A 107 -3.20 8.65 -11.73
CA LEU A 107 -3.41 7.22 -11.87
C LEU A 107 -4.91 6.94 -11.96
N THR A 108 -5.24 5.95 -12.76
CA THR A 108 -6.62 5.45 -12.90
C THR A 108 -6.66 4.04 -12.35
N ARG A 109 -7.70 3.75 -11.57
CA ARG A 109 -7.86 2.40 -11.04
C ARG A 109 -8.34 1.48 -12.15
N THR A 110 -7.53 0.47 -12.47
CA THR A 110 -7.85 -0.47 -13.54
C THR A 110 -8.51 -1.73 -13.01
N ARG A 111 -8.36 -2.01 -11.71
CA ARG A 111 -8.97 -3.18 -11.11
C ARG A 111 -9.17 -2.94 -9.62
N ALA A 112 -10.36 -3.27 -9.12
CA ALA A 112 -10.65 -3.25 -7.69
C ALA A 112 -10.47 -4.66 -7.16
N PHE A 113 -10.06 -4.76 -5.89
CA PHE A 113 -10.02 -6.06 -5.24
C PHE A 113 -11.43 -6.43 -4.79
N GLU A 114 -11.66 -7.72 -4.71
CA GLU A 114 -12.93 -8.23 -4.23
C GLU A 114 -13.15 -7.74 -2.80
N GLY A 115 -14.34 -7.23 -2.53
CA GLY A 115 -14.65 -6.69 -1.23
C GLY A 115 -14.32 -5.22 -1.06
N THR A 116 -13.72 -4.58 -2.06
CA THR A 116 -13.34 -3.16 -2.00
C THR A 116 -14.19 -2.28 -2.89
N ARG A 117 -15.41 -2.68 -3.14
CA ARG A 117 -16.31 -1.85 -3.94
C ARG A 117 -16.68 -0.60 -3.20
N ALA A 118 -16.60 0.48 -3.87
CA ALA A 118 -16.94 1.73 -3.27
C ALA A 118 -18.27 2.20 -3.75
#